data_d83cabc2b620936b9e4d30c924d51d17
#
_entry.id   d83cabc2b620936b9e4d30c924d51d17
#
_cell.length_a   1.000
_cell.length_b   1.000
_cell.length_c   1.000
_cell.angle_alpha   90.00
_cell.angle_beta   90.00
_cell.angle_gamma   90.00
#
_symmetry.space_group_name_H-M   'P 1'
#
loop_
_entity.id
_entity.type
_entity.pdbx_description
1 polymer ?
#
loop_
_entity_poly.entity_id
_entity_poly.type
_entity_poly.pdbx_seq_one_letter_code
_entity_poly.pdbx_strand_id
1 'polypeptide(L)'
;MTVTVVAGNPKPGSRTLEAAGLLASQLTGGQADQEIDVVTLGAGLLGWGDDAVKAAVDTVASSVIVVFASPTFKATYTGLLKLFLDQFATDEGLRDVVAVPLMLGAGPAHALAPDLLLKPVLVELGAITPAPGLYLLDSSYTTDTRIVDYARRWGPTITAAADARKGASA
;
A
#
# COMPACT_ATOMS: atom_id res chain seq x y z
N MET A 1 -4.49 -2.07 16.43
CA MET A 1 -4.84 -2.02 14.98
C MET A 1 -3.54 -2.20 14.24
N THR A 2 -3.36 -3.31 13.55
CA THR A 2 -2.11 -3.62 12.86
C THR A 2 -2.04 -2.84 11.55
N VAL A 3 -0.96 -2.07 11.36
CA VAL A 3 -0.71 -1.23 10.18
C VAL A 3 0.55 -1.71 9.48
N THR A 4 0.43 -2.06 8.21
CA THR A 4 1.56 -2.50 7.38
C THR A 4 1.78 -1.55 6.21
N VAL A 5 3.03 -1.31 5.84
CA VAL A 5 3.38 -0.65 4.59
C VAL A 5 4.05 -1.64 3.65
N VAL A 6 3.67 -1.58 2.38
CA VAL A 6 4.21 -2.41 1.30
C VAL A 6 4.80 -1.49 0.23
N ALA A 7 6.06 -1.63 -0.09
CA ALA A 7 6.71 -0.81 -1.12
C ALA A 7 7.24 -1.66 -2.28
N GLY A 8 6.64 -1.48 -3.45
CA GLY A 8 7.03 -2.14 -4.70
C GLY A 8 8.06 -1.34 -5.50
N ASN A 9 9.17 -0.95 -4.87
CA ASN A 9 10.26 -0.23 -5.55
C ASN A 9 11.46 -1.16 -5.77
N PRO A 10 12.06 -1.20 -6.98
CA PRO A 10 13.24 -2.04 -7.22
C PRO A 10 14.48 -1.64 -6.40
N LYS A 11 14.49 -0.43 -5.81
CA LYS A 11 15.57 0.03 -4.93
C LYS A 11 15.20 -0.24 -3.47
N PRO A 12 15.98 -1.03 -2.72
CA PRO A 12 15.73 -1.25 -1.30
C PRO A 12 15.88 0.05 -0.50
N GLY A 13 15.10 0.20 0.58
CA GLY A 13 15.09 1.40 1.42
C GLY A 13 14.74 2.66 0.65
N SER A 14 13.77 2.58 -0.26
CA SER A 14 13.45 3.62 -1.23
C SER A 14 12.64 4.76 -0.63
N ARG A 15 12.63 5.91 -1.33
CA ARG A 15 11.69 7.01 -1.05
C ARG A 15 10.22 6.57 -1.04
N THR A 16 9.89 5.53 -1.79
CA THR A 16 8.55 4.94 -1.82
C THR A 16 8.19 4.31 -0.48
N LEU A 17 9.11 3.56 0.11
CA LEU A 17 8.94 2.97 1.44
C LEU A 17 8.84 4.06 2.52
N GLU A 18 9.73 5.04 2.48
CA GLU A 18 9.70 6.18 3.39
C GLU A 18 8.38 6.95 3.33
N ALA A 19 7.89 7.26 2.12
CA ALA A 19 6.61 7.96 1.94
C ALA A 19 5.41 7.15 2.47
N ALA A 20 5.45 5.81 2.30
CA ALA A 20 4.43 4.92 2.86
C ALA A 20 4.44 4.94 4.39
N GLY A 21 5.62 4.90 5.01
CA GLY A 21 5.79 5.02 6.46
C GLY A 21 5.30 6.36 7.00
N LEU A 22 5.62 7.47 6.31
CA LEU A 22 5.11 8.80 6.67
C LEU A 22 3.59 8.88 6.59
N LEU A 23 2.98 8.32 5.55
CA LEU A 23 1.52 8.28 5.42
C LEU A 23 0.89 7.42 6.52
N ALA A 24 1.40 6.22 6.77
CA ALA A 24 0.93 5.36 7.85
C ALA A 24 0.97 6.08 9.20
N SER A 25 2.09 6.75 9.49
CA SER A 25 2.25 7.52 10.72
C SER A 25 1.24 8.67 10.85
N GLN A 26 0.95 9.39 9.79
CA GLN A 26 -0.06 10.46 9.80
C GLN A 26 -1.50 9.92 9.93
N LEU A 27 -1.79 8.74 9.42
CA LEU A 27 -3.11 8.11 9.53
C LEU A 27 -3.40 7.55 10.91
N THR A 28 -2.39 7.07 11.62
CA THR A 28 -2.58 6.27 12.85
C THR A 28 -1.97 6.91 14.10
N GLY A 29 -1.16 7.94 13.95
CA GLY A 29 -0.43 8.61 15.03
C GLY A 29 0.80 7.84 15.54
N GLY A 30 1.18 6.73 14.89
CA GLY A 30 2.34 5.89 15.22
C GLY A 30 3.04 5.36 13.98
N GLN A 31 4.20 4.75 14.16
CA GLN A 31 4.89 4.06 13.06
C GLN A 31 4.07 2.84 12.59
N ALA A 32 4.30 2.40 11.34
CA ALA A 32 3.77 1.14 10.88
C ALA A 32 4.30 -0.03 11.74
N ASP A 33 3.45 -1.00 12.03
CA ASP A 33 3.86 -2.19 12.80
C ASP A 33 4.74 -3.10 11.98
N GLN A 34 4.55 -3.12 10.64
CA GLN A 34 5.30 -3.95 9.71
C GLN A 34 5.64 -3.18 8.44
N GLU A 35 6.83 -3.46 7.89
CA GLU A 35 7.30 -2.92 6.62
C GLU A 35 7.68 -4.07 5.69
N ILE A 36 7.05 -4.12 4.51
CA ILE A 36 7.37 -5.09 3.44
C ILE A 36 8.03 -4.32 2.30
N ASP A 37 9.34 -4.37 2.23
CA ASP A 37 10.09 -3.88 1.07
C ASP A 37 10.19 -5.01 0.04
N VAL A 38 9.29 -5.01 -0.94
CA VAL A 38 9.06 -6.14 -1.86
C VAL A 38 10.33 -6.59 -2.58
N VAL A 39 11.26 -5.69 -2.86
CA VAL A 39 12.52 -6.04 -3.54
C VAL A 39 13.37 -7.01 -2.74
N THR A 40 13.24 -7.05 -1.41
CA THR A 40 14.00 -7.95 -0.54
C THR A 40 13.56 -9.41 -0.64
N LEU A 41 12.36 -9.66 -1.19
CA LEU A 41 11.85 -11.01 -1.45
C LEU A 41 12.52 -11.67 -2.67
N GLY A 42 13.18 -10.89 -3.51
CA GLY A 42 14.06 -11.37 -4.56
C GLY A 42 13.39 -12.32 -5.56
N ALA A 43 14.11 -13.38 -5.92
CA ALA A 43 13.68 -14.35 -6.92
C ALA A 43 12.47 -15.21 -6.47
N GLY A 44 12.16 -15.26 -5.19
CA GLY A 44 10.97 -15.94 -4.66
C GLY A 44 9.66 -15.46 -5.28
N LEU A 45 9.63 -14.18 -5.73
CA LEU A 45 8.48 -13.59 -6.41
C LEU A 45 8.20 -14.14 -7.83
N LEU A 46 9.18 -14.83 -8.43
CA LEU A 46 9.05 -15.34 -9.81
C LEU A 46 8.33 -16.68 -9.91
N GLY A 47 7.90 -17.24 -8.78
CA GLY A 47 7.20 -18.53 -8.71
C GLY A 47 6.25 -18.58 -7.52
N TRP A 48 5.83 -19.78 -7.19
CA TRP A 48 4.89 -20.05 -6.10
C TRP A 48 5.58 -20.90 -5.03
N GLY A 49 5.18 -20.70 -3.77
CA GLY A 49 5.61 -21.57 -2.65
C GLY A 49 6.90 -21.17 -1.97
N ASP A 50 7.42 -19.96 -2.21
CA ASP A 50 8.53 -19.41 -1.45
C ASP A 50 8.07 -19.02 -0.04
N ASP A 51 8.76 -19.53 1.01
CA ASP A 51 8.37 -19.32 2.40
C ASP A 51 8.46 -17.86 2.84
N ALA A 52 9.43 -17.09 2.36
CA ALA A 52 9.57 -15.67 2.69
C ALA A 52 8.46 -14.85 2.05
N VAL A 53 8.12 -15.14 0.79
CA VAL A 53 6.99 -14.51 0.10
C VAL A 53 5.69 -14.85 0.80
N LYS A 54 5.47 -16.13 1.16
CA LYS A 54 4.29 -16.55 1.91
C LYS A 54 4.16 -15.82 3.24
N ALA A 55 5.23 -15.72 4.02
CA ALA A 55 5.23 -15.00 5.29
C ALA A 55 4.88 -13.50 5.11
N ALA A 56 5.40 -12.87 4.06
CA ALA A 56 5.06 -11.48 3.73
C ALA A 56 3.57 -11.33 3.33
N VAL A 57 3.03 -12.26 2.54
CA VAL A 57 1.61 -12.30 2.17
C VAL A 57 0.74 -12.46 3.41
N ASP A 58 1.05 -13.43 4.30
CA ASP A 58 0.31 -13.69 5.54
C ASP A 58 0.34 -12.44 6.47
N THR A 59 1.48 -11.74 6.55
CA THR A 59 1.62 -10.50 7.31
C THR A 59 0.67 -9.41 6.77
N VAL A 60 0.65 -9.22 5.46
CA VAL A 60 -0.21 -8.21 4.83
C VAL A 60 -1.69 -8.59 4.97
N ALA A 61 -2.06 -9.85 4.71
CA ALA A 61 -3.43 -10.34 4.81
C ALA A 61 -4.00 -10.26 6.23
N SER A 62 -3.16 -10.37 7.27
CA SER A 62 -3.56 -10.23 8.67
C SER A 62 -3.63 -8.79 9.18
N SER A 63 -3.22 -7.82 8.37
CA SER A 63 -3.19 -6.40 8.74
C SER A 63 -4.57 -5.76 8.61
N VAL A 64 -4.84 -4.75 9.44
CA VAL A 64 -6.10 -4.00 9.39
C VAL A 64 -6.05 -2.87 8.36
N ILE A 65 -4.94 -2.12 8.34
CA ILE A 65 -4.68 -1.08 7.34
C ILE A 65 -3.38 -1.41 6.62
N VAL A 66 -3.38 -1.33 5.30
CA VAL A 66 -2.18 -1.49 4.49
C VAL A 66 -2.02 -0.34 3.51
N VAL A 67 -0.87 0.34 3.57
CA VAL A 67 -0.47 1.31 2.55
C VAL A 67 0.31 0.57 1.47
N PHE A 68 -0.27 0.42 0.28
CA PHE A 68 0.40 -0.15 -0.89
C PHE A 68 1.04 0.96 -1.71
N ALA A 69 2.35 0.98 -1.74
CA ALA A 69 3.13 2.06 -2.36
C ALA A 69 3.96 1.59 -3.55
N SER A 70 4.01 2.40 -4.61
CA SER A 70 4.82 2.17 -5.80
C SER A 70 5.38 3.46 -6.37
N PRO A 71 6.58 3.46 -6.93
CA PRO A 71 6.97 4.52 -7.85
C PRO A 71 6.16 4.38 -9.14
N THR A 72 6.07 5.47 -9.91
CA THR A 72 5.42 5.46 -11.22
C THR A 72 6.46 5.18 -12.31
N PHE A 73 6.44 3.97 -12.85
CA PHE A 73 7.27 3.56 -13.97
C PHE A 73 6.41 3.31 -15.20
N LYS A 74 6.70 3.99 -16.30
CA LYS A 74 5.95 3.84 -17.56
C LYS A 74 4.43 4.01 -17.34
N ALA A 75 4.06 5.09 -16.65
CA ALA A 75 2.69 5.52 -16.35
C ALA A 75 1.92 4.68 -15.33
N THR A 76 2.50 3.62 -14.76
CA THR A 76 1.80 2.72 -13.83
C THR A 76 2.69 2.35 -12.63
N TYR A 77 2.14 1.56 -11.70
CA TYR A 77 2.92 0.90 -10.65
C TYR A 77 3.89 -0.13 -11.25
N THR A 78 4.88 -0.54 -10.48
CA THR A 78 5.95 -1.42 -10.97
C THR A 78 5.48 -2.86 -11.18
N GLY A 79 6.11 -3.57 -12.12
CA GLY A 79 5.96 -5.02 -12.26
C GLY A 79 6.37 -5.77 -10.99
N LEU A 80 7.32 -5.23 -10.21
CA LEU A 80 7.73 -5.81 -8.93
C LEU A 80 6.57 -5.84 -7.92
N LEU A 81 5.83 -4.72 -7.77
CA LEU A 81 4.63 -4.72 -6.93
C LEU A 81 3.59 -5.71 -7.47
N LYS A 82 3.42 -5.78 -8.80
CA LYS A 82 2.45 -6.71 -9.41
C LYS A 82 2.79 -8.18 -9.13
N LEU A 83 4.07 -8.56 -9.20
CA LEU A 83 4.51 -9.92 -8.85
C LEU A 83 4.16 -10.27 -7.39
N PHE A 84 4.26 -9.32 -6.48
CA PHE A 84 3.85 -9.53 -5.09
C PHE A 84 2.33 -9.63 -4.94
N LEU A 85 1.58 -8.74 -5.62
CA LEU A 85 0.12 -8.75 -5.58
C LEU A 85 -0.47 -10.02 -6.22
N ASP A 86 0.20 -10.63 -7.19
CA ASP A 86 -0.21 -11.90 -7.81
C ASP A 86 -0.10 -13.11 -6.86
N GLN A 87 0.56 -12.97 -5.72
CA GLN A 87 0.64 -14.02 -4.70
C GLN A 87 -0.61 -14.14 -3.83
N PHE A 88 -1.50 -13.13 -3.88
CA PHE A 88 -2.74 -13.12 -3.10
C PHE A 88 -3.88 -13.81 -3.87
N ALA A 89 -4.77 -14.49 -3.12
CA ALA A 89 -5.96 -15.08 -3.72
C ALA A 89 -6.96 -14.00 -4.15
N THR A 90 -7.60 -14.18 -5.29
CA THR A 90 -8.68 -13.30 -5.78
C THR A 90 -9.83 -13.29 -4.79
N ASP A 91 -10.44 -12.13 -4.57
CA ASP A 91 -11.57 -11.86 -3.66
C ASP A 91 -11.31 -12.12 -2.16
N GLU A 92 -10.33 -12.95 -1.82
CA GLU A 92 -10.12 -13.45 -0.47
C GLU A 92 -8.82 -12.93 0.16
N GLY A 93 -7.79 -12.72 -0.64
CA GLY A 93 -6.42 -12.48 -0.15
C GLY A 93 -6.28 -11.21 0.68
N LEU A 94 -7.11 -10.20 0.43
CA LEU A 94 -7.16 -8.94 1.18
C LEU A 94 -8.56 -8.62 1.72
N ARG A 95 -9.42 -9.64 1.92
CA ARG A 95 -10.84 -9.48 2.29
C ARG A 95 -11.05 -8.55 3.50
N ASP A 96 -10.22 -8.64 4.50
CA ASP A 96 -10.37 -7.87 5.74
C ASP A 96 -9.38 -6.69 5.85
N VAL A 97 -8.77 -6.33 4.74
CA VAL A 97 -7.78 -5.26 4.67
C VAL A 97 -8.41 -3.96 4.17
N VAL A 98 -8.17 -2.88 4.90
CA VAL A 98 -8.41 -1.51 4.42
C VAL A 98 -7.14 -1.04 3.72
N ALA A 99 -7.19 -0.97 2.39
CA ALA A 99 -6.04 -0.64 1.57
C ALA A 99 -6.01 0.84 1.16
N VAL A 100 -4.83 1.44 1.26
CA VAL A 100 -4.55 2.83 0.85
C VAL A 100 -3.54 2.81 -0.28
N PRO A 101 -3.94 3.06 -1.53
CA PRO A 101 -3.01 3.11 -2.65
C PRO A 101 -2.21 4.42 -2.65
N LEU A 102 -0.89 4.30 -2.78
CA LEU A 102 0.06 5.43 -2.83
C LEU A 102 0.99 5.26 -4.03
N MET A 103 1.14 6.31 -4.83
CA MET A 103 2.16 6.30 -5.89
C MET A 103 2.98 7.60 -5.87
N LEU A 104 4.27 7.44 -6.20
CA LEU A 104 5.20 8.55 -6.35
C LEU A 104 5.63 8.66 -7.81
N GLY A 105 5.76 9.88 -8.31
CA GLY A 105 6.27 10.13 -9.65
C GLY A 105 7.02 11.44 -9.79
N ALA A 106 7.77 11.57 -10.88
CA ALA A 106 8.60 12.73 -11.17
C ALA A 106 7.78 13.99 -11.54
N GLY A 107 6.53 13.82 -11.95
CA GLY A 107 5.65 14.93 -12.35
C GLY A 107 4.17 14.60 -12.22
N PRO A 108 3.26 15.57 -12.39
CA PRO A 108 1.83 15.41 -12.11
C PRO A 108 1.03 14.65 -13.18
N ALA A 109 1.65 14.31 -14.30
CA ALA A 109 0.94 13.73 -15.46
C ALA A 109 0.19 12.42 -15.13
N HIS A 110 0.62 11.70 -14.11
CA HIS A 110 0.05 10.42 -13.70
C HIS A 110 -0.66 10.49 -12.33
N ALA A 111 -1.14 11.66 -11.93
CA ALA A 111 -1.76 11.88 -10.62
C ALA A 111 -2.97 10.96 -10.33
N LEU A 112 -3.63 10.44 -11.36
CA LEU A 112 -4.73 9.49 -11.21
C LEU A 112 -4.31 8.01 -11.23
N ALA A 113 -3.02 7.70 -11.42
CA ALA A 113 -2.55 6.32 -11.49
C ALA A 113 -2.86 5.48 -10.25
N PRO A 114 -2.78 5.99 -9.00
CA PRO A 114 -3.19 5.21 -7.84
C PRO A 114 -4.64 4.74 -7.91
N ASP A 115 -5.56 5.60 -8.35
CA ASP A 115 -6.99 5.28 -8.44
C ASP A 115 -7.34 4.42 -9.65
N LEU A 116 -6.75 4.71 -10.82
CA LEU A 116 -7.13 4.06 -12.07
C LEU A 116 -6.41 2.73 -12.31
N LEU A 117 -5.23 2.53 -11.70
CA LEU A 117 -4.38 1.38 -12.02
C LEU A 117 -4.11 0.48 -10.80
N LEU A 118 -3.74 1.05 -9.64
CA LEU A 118 -3.42 0.25 -8.46
C LEU A 118 -4.68 -0.16 -7.68
N LYS A 119 -5.57 0.77 -7.42
CA LYS A 119 -6.81 0.54 -6.66
C LYS A 119 -7.67 -0.60 -7.22
N PRO A 120 -7.92 -0.72 -8.54
CA PRO A 120 -8.68 -1.85 -9.09
C PRO A 120 -8.09 -3.21 -8.77
N VAL A 121 -6.75 -3.34 -8.77
CA VAL A 121 -6.08 -4.59 -8.40
C VAL A 121 -6.29 -4.93 -6.93
N LEU A 122 -6.19 -3.94 -6.03
CA LEU A 122 -6.42 -4.16 -4.60
C LEU A 122 -7.87 -4.58 -4.31
N VAL A 123 -8.83 -3.99 -5.04
CA VAL A 123 -10.25 -4.37 -4.96
C VAL A 123 -10.49 -5.78 -5.48
N GLU A 124 -9.85 -6.19 -6.57
CA GLU A 124 -9.89 -7.55 -7.11
C GLU A 124 -9.41 -8.60 -6.10
N LEU A 125 -8.46 -8.22 -5.24
CA LEU A 125 -7.95 -9.07 -4.17
C LEU A 125 -8.85 -9.07 -2.90
N GLY A 126 -9.96 -8.33 -2.92
CA GLY A 126 -10.95 -8.27 -1.83
C GLY A 126 -10.77 -7.11 -0.85
N ALA A 127 -9.78 -6.21 -1.06
CA ALA A 127 -9.57 -5.08 -0.16
C ALA A 127 -10.68 -4.02 -0.25
N ILE A 128 -10.94 -3.33 0.86
CA ILE A 128 -11.71 -2.08 0.87
C ILE A 128 -10.78 -0.89 0.67
N THR A 129 -11.10 -0.03 -0.28
CA THR A 129 -10.36 1.20 -0.56
C THR A 129 -11.28 2.41 -0.35
N PRO A 130 -11.48 2.87 0.91
CA PRO A 130 -12.53 3.82 1.27
C PRO A 130 -12.22 5.26 0.90
N ALA A 131 -10.99 5.54 0.46
CA ALA A 131 -10.50 6.86 0.09
C ALA A 131 -9.90 6.86 -1.32
N PRO A 132 -9.77 8.02 -1.98
CA PRO A 132 -8.96 8.13 -3.20
C PRO A 132 -7.52 7.73 -2.93
N GLY A 133 -6.84 7.25 -3.97
CA GLY A 133 -5.40 7.02 -3.91
C GLY A 133 -4.61 8.32 -3.77
N LEU A 134 -3.47 8.26 -3.08
CA LEU A 134 -2.58 9.41 -2.93
C LEU A 134 -1.47 9.37 -3.99
N TYR A 135 -1.28 10.48 -4.69
CA TYR A 135 -0.15 10.67 -5.60
C TYR A 135 0.76 11.77 -5.08
N LEU A 136 2.05 11.47 -4.98
CA LEU A 136 3.08 12.38 -4.50
C LEU A 136 4.12 12.66 -5.59
N LEU A 137 4.75 13.82 -5.53
CA LEU A 137 5.96 14.09 -6.31
C LEU A 137 7.17 13.58 -5.53
N ASP A 138 8.01 12.81 -6.18
CA ASP A 138 9.21 12.20 -5.58
C ASP A 138 10.27 13.22 -5.17
N SER A 139 10.19 14.46 -5.68
CA SER A 139 11.05 15.57 -5.34
C SER A 139 10.61 16.39 -4.12
N SER A 140 9.34 16.27 -3.68
CA SER A 140 8.77 17.16 -2.65
C SER A 140 7.94 16.47 -1.57
N TYR A 141 7.76 15.14 -1.60
CA TYR A 141 6.87 14.42 -0.68
C TYR A 141 7.18 14.63 0.81
N THR A 142 8.43 14.97 1.16
CA THR A 142 8.82 15.29 2.55
C THR A 142 8.59 16.73 2.94
N THR A 143 8.40 17.62 1.99
CA THR A 143 8.33 19.08 2.21
C THR A 143 6.99 19.69 1.85
N ASP A 144 6.16 19.00 1.05
CA ASP A 144 4.80 19.46 0.74
C ASP A 144 3.78 18.95 1.79
N THR A 145 2.58 19.49 1.78
CA THR A 145 1.54 19.18 2.78
C THR A 145 0.64 18.01 2.40
N ARG A 146 0.84 17.36 1.26
CA ARG A 146 -0.12 16.39 0.70
C ARG A 146 -0.40 15.21 1.61
N ILE A 147 0.63 14.67 2.29
CA ILE A 147 0.46 13.55 3.23
C ILE A 147 -0.40 13.99 4.41
N VAL A 148 -0.09 15.14 5.00
CA VAL A 148 -0.83 15.70 6.15
C VAL A 148 -2.27 16.06 5.75
N ASP A 149 -2.44 16.70 4.59
CA ASP A 149 -3.76 17.08 4.08
C ASP A 149 -4.62 15.85 3.73
N TYR A 150 -4.01 14.83 3.16
CA TYR A 150 -4.68 13.55 2.90
C TYR A 150 -5.12 12.88 4.19
N ALA A 151 -4.22 12.75 5.17
CA ALA A 151 -4.54 12.13 6.46
C ALA A 151 -5.63 12.90 7.21
N ARG A 152 -5.57 14.23 7.22
CA ARG A 152 -6.60 15.08 7.83
C ARG A 152 -7.96 14.87 7.17
N ARG A 153 -8.02 14.78 5.83
CA ARG A 153 -9.27 14.65 5.08
C ARG A 153 -9.84 13.23 5.12
N TRP A 154 -9.03 12.22 4.93
CA TRP A 154 -9.45 10.85 4.70
C TRP A 154 -9.18 9.91 5.87
N GLY A 155 -8.32 10.29 6.81
CA GLY A 155 -8.01 9.50 8.00
C GLY A 155 -9.25 9.04 8.77
N PRO A 156 -10.22 9.92 9.08
CA PRO A 156 -11.46 9.49 9.75
C PRO A 156 -12.23 8.41 9.00
N THR A 157 -12.33 8.52 7.66
CA THR A 157 -13.02 7.52 6.82
C THR A 157 -12.28 6.20 6.80
N ILE A 158 -10.94 6.23 6.66
CA ILE A 158 -10.08 5.04 6.67
C ILE A 158 -10.17 4.33 8.01
N THR A 159 -10.07 5.07 9.12
CA THR A 159 -10.14 4.51 10.48
C THR A 159 -11.52 3.92 10.77
N ALA A 160 -12.61 4.61 10.39
CA ALA A 160 -13.97 4.09 10.56
C ALA A 160 -14.20 2.78 9.78
N ALA A 161 -13.66 2.67 8.56
CA ALA A 161 -13.72 1.44 7.78
C ALA A 161 -12.93 0.30 8.46
N ALA A 162 -11.76 0.61 9.03
CA ALA A 162 -10.93 -0.33 9.76
C ALA A 162 -11.61 -0.84 11.06
N ASP A 163 -12.27 0.05 11.80
CA ASP A 163 -12.98 -0.32 13.04
C ASP A 163 -14.23 -1.16 12.76
N ALA A 164 -14.97 -0.85 11.69
CA ALA A 164 -16.15 -1.63 11.28
C ALA A 164 -15.79 -3.10 10.96
N ARG A 165 -14.60 -3.34 10.40
CA ARG A 165 -14.09 -4.69 10.11
C ARG A 165 -13.81 -5.53 11.36
N LYS A 166 -13.27 -4.92 12.41
CA LYS A 166 -13.03 -5.59 13.70
C LYS A 166 -14.32 -6.11 14.34
N GLY A 167 -15.40 -5.34 14.22
CA GLY A 167 -16.70 -5.70 14.76
C GLY A 167 -17.40 -6.85 14.01
N ALA A 168 -17.04 -7.09 12.75
CA ALA A 168 -17.61 -8.17 11.94
C ALA A 168 -16.91 -9.52 12.12
N SER A 169 -15.70 -9.53 12.69
CA SER A 169 -14.89 -10.74 12.93
C SER A 169 -14.95 -11.24 14.38
N ALA A 170 -15.72 -10.58 15.24
CA ALA A 170 -15.96 -10.94 16.63
C ALA A 170 -17.37 -11.56 16.81
#